data_71f3261c7bcb6f20e421a01ce5f48f6b
#
_entry.id   71f3261c7bcb6f20e421a01ce5f48f6b
#
_cell.length_a   1.000
_cell.length_b   1.000
_cell.length_c   1.000
_cell.angle_alpha   90.00
_cell.angle_beta   90.00
_cell.angle_gamma   90.00
#
_symmetry.space_group_name_H-M   'P 1'
#
loop_
_entity.id
_entity.type
_entity.pdbx_description
1 polymer ?
#
loop_
_entity_poly.entity_id
_entity_poly.type
_entity_poly.pdbx_seq_one_letter_code
_entity_poly.pdbx_strand_id
1 'polypeptide(L)' 'MTNVNAVVVRIAAERIMKGGLNPKTELVYVIDDVTNPDYRKAIEDYILSDTEGI' A
#
# COMPACT_ATOMS: atom_id res chain seq x y z
N MET A 1 -1.69 -18.93 -5.59
CA MET A 1 -0.78 -17.99 -6.25
C MET A 1 -1.33 -16.58 -6.17
N THR A 2 -0.51 -15.66 -5.79
CA THR A 2 -0.91 -14.28 -5.57
C THR A 2 -0.91 -13.49 -6.89
N ASN A 3 -2.05 -12.91 -7.27
CA ASN A 3 -2.17 -12.08 -8.47
C ASN A 3 -2.01 -10.61 -8.11
N VAL A 4 -0.85 -10.28 -7.57
CA VAL A 4 -0.57 -8.92 -7.12
C VAL A 4 0.28 -8.20 -8.17
N ASN A 5 -0.17 -7.03 -8.60
CA ASN A 5 0.57 -6.18 -9.51
C ASN A 5 1.57 -5.33 -8.72
N ALA A 6 2.86 -5.54 -8.97
CA ALA A 6 3.92 -4.86 -8.22
C ALA A 6 3.86 -3.33 -8.37
N VAL A 7 3.44 -2.84 -9.53
CA VAL A 7 3.31 -1.40 -9.76
C VAL A 7 2.20 -0.82 -8.89
N VAL A 8 1.07 -1.51 -8.79
CA VAL A 8 -0.05 -1.09 -7.94
C VAL A 8 0.37 -1.09 -6.48
N VAL A 9 1.09 -2.13 -6.05
CA VAL A 9 1.60 -2.22 -4.67
C VAL A 9 2.50 -1.02 -4.35
N ARG A 10 3.42 -0.71 -5.25
CA ARG A 10 4.34 0.41 -5.04
C ARG A 10 3.59 1.73 -4.93
N ILE A 11 2.67 1.99 -5.85
CA ILE A 11 1.91 3.23 -5.86
C ILE A 11 1.10 3.38 -4.57
N ALA A 12 0.39 2.33 -4.17
CA ALA A 12 -0.41 2.34 -2.95
C ALA A 12 0.46 2.53 -1.71
N ALA A 13 1.57 1.81 -1.62
CA ALA A 13 2.48 1.92 -0.49
C ALA A 13 3.06 3.33 -0.38
N GLU A 14 3.46 3.92 -1.50
CA GLU A 14 3.99 5.28 -1.49
C GLU A 14 2.95 6.30 -1.05
N ARG A 15 1.70 6.15 -1.49
CA ARG A 15 0.62 7.04 -1.06
C ARG A 15 0.39 6.95 0.44
N ILE A 16 0.41 5.73 0.98
CA ILE A 16 0.24 5.51 2.42
C ILE A 16 1.38 6.16 3.19
N MET A 17 2.61 5.94 2.75
CA MET A 17 3.79 6.48 3.43
C MET A 17 3.86 8.01 3.39
N LYS A 18 3.38 8.60 2.30
CA LYS A 18 3.43 10.06 2.11
C LYS A 18 2.19 10.78 2.62
N GLY A 19 1.22 10.04 3.15
CA GLY A 19 -0.03 10.63 3.62
C GLY A 19 -0.92 11.14 2.49
N GLY A 20 -0.83 10.53 1.29
CA GLY A 20 -1.67 10.89 0.16
C GLY A 20 -3.13 10.50 0.37
N LEU A 21 -4.01 11.02 -0.47
CA LEU A 21 -5.44 10.76 -0.34
C LEU A 21 -5.85 9.52 -1.12
N ASN A 22 -6.78 8.76 -0.55
CA ASN A 22 -7.45 7.67 -1.23
C ASN A 22 -8.50 8.28 -2.18
N PRO A 23 -8.39 8.05 -3.50
CA PRO A 23 -9.34 8.66 -4.45
C PRO A 23 -10.78 8.22 -4.27
N LYS A 24 -11.01 7.09 -3.59
CA LYS A 24 -12.36 6.60 -3.34
C LYS A 24 -13.02 7.28 -2.15
N THR A 25 -12.27 7.59 -1.12
CA THR A 25 -12.82 8.14 0.13
C THR A 25 -12.49 9.61 0.33
N GLU A 26 -11.52 10.13 -0.42
CA GLU A 26 -11.00 11.50 -0.29
C GLU A 26 -10.39 11.77 1.09
N LEU A 27 -10.12 10.71 1.85
CA LEU A 27 -9.44 10.75 3.14
C LEU A 27 -8.04 10.20 3.00
N VAL A 28 -7.20 10.42 4.01
CA VAL A 28 -5.84 9.90 4.02
C VAL A 28 -5.86 8.40 3.77
N TYR A 29 -5.04 7.95 2.83
CA TYR A 29 -4.95 6.55 2.48
C TYR A 29 -4.23 5.79 3.58
N VAL A 30 -4.89 4.82 4.17
CA VAL A 30 -4.32 3.95 5.21
C VAL A 30 -4.38 2.50 4.77
N ILE A 31 -3.58 1.65 5.40
CA ILE A 31 -3.50 0.24 5.04
C ILE A 31 -4.87 -0.46 5.16
N ASP A 32 -5.68 -0.03 6.11
CA ASP A 32 -7.02 -0.61 6.30
C ASP A 32 -7.97 -0.34 5.14
N ASP A 33 -7.67 0.63 4.28
CA ASP A 33 -8.45 0.90 3.09
C ASP A 33 -8.25 -0.18 2.01
N VAL A 34 -7.20 -0.98 2.15
CA VAL A 34 -6.91 -2.07 1.23
C VAL A 34 -7.68 -3.31 1.69
N THR A 35 -8.75 -3.63 0.98
CA THR A 35 -9.63 -4.76 1.35
C THR A 35 -9.15 -6.11 0.85
N ASN A 36 -8.36 -6.13 -0.24
CA ASN A 36 -7.80 -7.37 -0.77
C ASN A 36 -6.64 -7.83 0.10
N PRO A 37 -6.72 -9.01 0.74
CA PRO A 37 -5.69 -9.47 1.67
C PRO A 37 -4.33 -9.69 1.01
N ASP A 38 -4.30 -10.08 -0.26
CA ASP A 38 -3.03 -10.30 -0.97
C ASP A 38 -2.32 -8.97 -1.21
N TYR A 39 -3.06 -7.96 -1.65
CA TYR A 39 -2.50 -6.61 -1.83
C TYR A 39 -2.12 -5.98 -0.51
N ARG A 40 -2.94 -6.16 0.51
CA ARG A 40 -2.65 -5.62 1.84
C ARG A 40 -1.33 -6.15 2.37
N LYS A 41 -1.12 -7.46 2.28
CA LYS A 41 0.13 -8.08 2.73
C LYS A 41 1.32 -7.58 1.92
N ALA A 42 1.19 -7.52 0.61
CA ALA A 42 2.26 -7.06 -0.26
C ALA A 42 2.64 -5.61 0.02
N ILE A 43 1.65 -4.77 0.27
CA ILE A 43 1.87 -3.36 0.61
C ILE A 43 2.56 -3.25 1.97
N GLU A 44 2.12 -4.02 2.96
CA GLU A 44 2.76 -4.04 4.27
C GLU A 44 4.23 -4.45 4.15
N ASP A 45 4.51 -5.49 3.38
CA ASP A 45 5.88 -5.98 3.18
C ASP A 45 6.73 -4.92 2.49
N TYR A 46 6.15 -4.22 1.52
CA TYR A 46 6.85 -3.15 0.80
C TYR A 46 7.22 -2.01 1.75
N ILE A 47 6.27 -1.58 2.57
CA ILE A 47 6.50 -0.49 3.52
C ILE A 47 7.57 -0.87 4.54
N LEU A 48 7.50 -2.09 5.07
CA LEU A 48 8.49 -2.58 6.03
C LEU A 48 9.87 -2.64 5.40
N SER A 49 9.97 -3.15 4.18
CA SER A 49 11.24 -3.25 3.47
C SER A 49 11.85 -1.86 3.21
N ASP A 50 11.02 -0.91 2.82
CA ASP A 50 11.48 0.46 2.57
C ASP A 50 11.96 1.12 3.87
N THR A 51 11.22 0.91 4.95
CA THR A 51 11.56 1.46 6.26
C THR A 51 12.86 0.85 6.81
N GLU A 52 13.04 -0.45 6.65
CA GLU A 52 14.25 -1.13 7.10
C GLU A 52 15.47 -0.73 6.28
N GLY A 53 15.28 -0.29 5.07
CA GLY A 53 16.37 0.14 4.19
C GLY A 53 16.97 1.49 4.55
N ILE A 54 16.41 2.17 5.52
CA ILE A 54 16.88 3.50 5.93
C ILE A 54 18.04 3.42 6.96
#